data_da55022bbd9a6645a466223b89938631
#
_entry.id   da55022bbd9a6645a466223b89938631
#
_cell.length_a   1.000
_cell.length_b   1.000
_cell.length_c   1.000
_cell.angle_alpha   90.00
_cell.angle_beta   90.00
_cell.angle_gamma   90.00
#
_symmetry.space_group_name_H-M   'P 1'
#
loop_
_entity.id
_entity.type
_entity.pdbx_description
1 polymer ?
#
loop_
_entity_poly.entity_id
_entity_poly.type
_entity_poly.pdbx_seq_one_letter_code
_entity_poly.pdbx_strand_id
1 'polypeptide(L)'
;IKTEWTLKLGDYIWNDDMTEAIYSDDGMLVPISYLDAEGIVQEVQYQIPSNQDCISCHHNYDIAFPIGPKLRSMNFNPNNEETSINQLQHFINIGMLEGISNISDITVLADWEDEENYDIFERGRSYIDINCAHCHQPGGLVPTGFLLDFRLEAEFSETGIYEHRGQIEDRIQSNT
;
A
#
# COMPACT_ATOMS: atom_id res chain seq x y z
N ILE A 1 -25.84 8.53 18.98
CA ILE A 1 -24.49 8.64 19.54
C ILE A 1 -23.57 8.38 18.37
N LYS A 2 -22.95 9.46 17.80
CA LYS A 2 -21.85 9.28 16.84
C LYS A 2 -20.66 8.78 17.63
N THR A 3 -20.33 7.51 17.47
CA THR A 3 -19.04 7.00 17.92
C THR A 3 -18.00 7.51 16.94
N GLU A 4 -17.17 8.48 17.32
CA GLU A 4 -16.00 8.85 16.55
C GLU A 4 -15.02 7.68 16.60
N TRP A 5 -14.82 7.02 15.48
CA TRP A 5 -13.77 6.01 15.34
C TRP A 5 -12.44 6.71 15.15
N THR A 6 -11.51 6.47 16.04
CA THR A 6 -10.12 6.93 15.89
C THR A 6 -9.28 5.74 15.54
N LEU A 7 -8.55 5.81 14.42
CA LEU A 7 -7.56 4.81 14.07
C LEU A 7 -6.39 4.91 15.05
N LYS A 8 -6.06 3.80 15.70
CA LYS A 8 -4.88 3.66 16.54
C LYS A 8 -3.90 2.72 15.86
N LEU A 9 -2.66 3.17 15.70
CA LEU A 9 -1.56 2.42 15.12
C LEU A 9 -0.60 1.98 16.22
N GLY A 10 0.01 0.83 16.05
CA GLY A 10 1.00 0.29 16.98
C GLY A 10 1.22 -1.19 16.72
N ASP A 11 2.23 -1.74 17.36
CA ASP A 11 2.68 -3.10 17.16
C ASP A 11 2.34 -3.98 18.34
N TYR A 12 2.27 -5.29 18.09
CA TYR A 12 2.23 -6.32 19.11
C TYR A 12 3.57 -7.07 19.08
N ILE A 13 4.35 -6.93 20.15
CA ILE A 13 5.68 -7.51 20.27
C ILE A 13 5.55 -8.84 20.98
N TRP A 14 5.89 -9.92 20.27
CA TRP A 14 5.87 -11.27 20.81
C TRP A 14 7.00 -11.49 21.81
N ASN A 15 6.72 -12.28 22.85
CA ASN A 15 7.75 -12.82 23.72
C ASN A 15 8.56 -13.92 22.99
N ASP A 16 9.69 -14.33 23.56
CA ASP A 16 10.61 -15.30 22.93
C ASP A 16 9.95 -16.66 22.64
N ASP A 17 8.96 -17.05 23.44
CA ASP A 17 8.21 -18.30 23.27
C ASP A 17 7.06 -18.18 22.26
N MET A 18 6.80 -16.99 21.72
CA MET A 18 5.69 -16.68 20.83
C MET A 18 4.29 -17.08 21.37
N THR A 19 4.14 -17.03 22.69
CA THR A 19 2.88 -17.39 23.37
C THR A 19 2.03 -16.18 23.73
N GLU A 20 2.65 -15.03 23.91
CA GLU A 20 2.00 -13.77 24.26
C GLU A 20 2.62 -12.61 23.50
N ALA A 21 1.80 -11.61 23.16
CA ALA A 21 2.29 -10.38 22.57
C ALA A 21 1.79 -9.17 23.37
N ILE A 22 2.68 -8.20 23.54
CA ILE A 22 2.40 -6.96 24.28
C ILE A 22 2.29 -5.82 23.29
N TYR A 23 1.22 -5.04 23.41
CA TYR A 23 1.05 -3.83 22.61
C TYR A 23 2.13 -2.80 22.95
N SER A 24 2.74 -2.22 21.91
CA SER A 24 3.69 -1.11 22.01
C SER A 24 3.41 -0.06 20.95
N ASP A 25 3.55 1.21 21.29
CA ASP A 25 3.51 2.35 20.36
C ASP A 25 4.83 3.14 20.32
N ASP A 26 5.82 2.72 21.11
CA ASP A 26 7.14 3.38 21.21
C ASP A 26 8.14 2.90 20.14
N GLY A 27 7.90 1.72 19.54
CA GLY A 27 8.86 1.06 18.67
C GLY A 27 10.07 0.52 19.45
N MET A 28 10.85 -0.35 18.83
CA MET A 28 12.10 -0.86 19.42
C MET A 28 13.01 -1.52 18.39
N LEU A 29 14.29 -1.64 18.71
CA LEU A 29 15.23 -2.48 17.95
C LEU A 29 15.26 -3.89 18.57
N VAL A 30 15.07 -4.90 17.71
CA VAL A 30 15.18 -6.31 18.11
C VAL A 30 16.20 -7.02 17.24
N PRO A 31 17.10 -7.81 17.82
CA PRO A 31 18.01 -8.66 17.03
C PRO A 31 17.21 -9.81 16.45
N ILE A 32 17.32 -10.01 15.14
CA ILE A 32 16.76 -11.17 14.46
C ILE A 32 17.85 -11.90 13.68
N SER A 33 17.73 -13.22 13.61
CA SER A 33 18.61 -14.08 12.86
C SER A 33 17.77 -14.90 11.87
N TYR A 34 18.19 -14.94 10.61
CA TYR A 34 17.51 -15.70 9.58
C TYR A 34 18.50 -16.33 8.59
N LEU A 35 18.06 -17.33 7.85
CA LEU A 35 18.85 -17.91 6.74
C LEU A 35 18.48 -17.17 5.46
N ASP A 36 19.49 -16.69 4.73
CA ASP A 36 19.31 -16.15 3.39
C ASP A 36 19.05 -17.25 2.34
N ALA A 37 18.89 -16.85 1.07
CA ALA A 37 18.64 -17.80 -0.03
C ALA A 37 19.77 -18.80 -0.26
N GLU A 38 20.99 -18.47 0.14
CA GLU A 38 22.18 -19.29 0.07
C GLU A 38 22.36 -20.19 1.32
N GLY A 39 21.47 -20.08 2.32
CA GLY A 39 21.53 -20.82 3.57
C GLY A 39 22.56 -20.30 4.58
N ILE A 40 23.01 -19.04 4.42
CA ILE A 40 23.94 -18.38 5.33
C ILE A 40 23.14 -17.65 6.40
N VAL A 41 23.56 -17.78 7.67
CA VAL A 41 22.94 -17.07 8.80
C VAL A 41 23.24 -15.59 8.67
N GLN A 42 22.18 -14.78 8.63
CA GLN A 42 22.24 -13.33 8.69
C GLN A 42 21.73 -12.86 10.05
N GLU A 43 22.40 -11.87 10.62
CA GLU A 43 21.98 -11.20 11.84
C GLU A 43 21.71 -9.72 11.55
N VAL A 44 20.52 -9.26 11.86
CA VAL A 44 20.12 -7.86 11.65
C VAL A 44 19.46 -7.29 12.89
N GLN A 45 19.63 -5.99 13.11
CA GLN A 45 18.84 -5.23 14.09
C GLN A 45 17.57 -4.76 13.37
N TYR A 46 16.47 -5.44 13.61
CA TYR A 46 15.18 -5.08 13.04
C TYR A 46 14.53 -3.95 13.82
N GLN A 47 14.16 -2.88 13.14
CA GLN A 47 13.43 -1.77 13.73
C GLN A 47 11.93 -2.07 13.69
N ILE A 48 11.34 -2.36 14.86
CA ILE A 48 9.89 -2.28 15.04
C ILE A 48 9.53 -0.79 15.05
N PRO A 49 8.66 -0.31 14.14
CA PRO A 49 8.36 1.13 14.05
C PRO A 49 7.57 1.61 15.27
N SER A 50 7.73 2.89 15.60
CA SER A 50 6.87 3.56 16.56
C SER A 50 5.52 3.94 15.92
N ASN A 51 4.52 4.27 16.75
CA ASN A 51 3.27 4.87 16.25
C ASN A 51 3.52 6.11 15.37
N GLN A 52 4.53 6.94 15.70
CA GLN A 52 4.88 8.11 14.91
C GLN A 52 5.44 7.73 13.54
N ASP A 53 6.23 6.67 13.46
CA ASP A 53 6.73 6.13 12.19
C ASP A 53 5.58 5.60 11.35
N CYS A 54 4.62 4.89 11.95
CA CYS A 54 3.42 4.42 11.26
C CYS A 54 2.61 5.60 10.71
N ILE A 55 2.33 6.62 11.52
CA ILE A 55 1.56 7.79 11.14
C ILE A 55 2.24 8.57 10.01
N SER A 56 3.57 8.54 9.91
CA SER A 56 4.30 9.24 8.83
C SER A 56 3.83 8.85 7.42
N CYS A 57 3.38 7.59 7.25
CA CYS A 57 2.78 7.09 6.00
C CYS A 57 1.26 6.96 6.08
N HIS A 58 0.74 6.53 7.26
CA HIS A 58 -0.68 6.27 7.48
C HIS A 58 -1.45 7.55 7.87
N HIS A 59 -1.30 8.62 7.06
CA HIS A 59 -2.06 9.85 7.23
C HIS A 59 -2.46 10.45 5.89
N ASN A 60 -3.54 11.23 5.92
CA ASN A 60 -3.89 12.16 4.87
C ASN A 60 -4.33 13.46 5.54
N TYR A 61 -3.64 14.57 5.22
CA TYR A 61 -3.66 15.78 6.05
C TYR A 61 -3.35 15.41 7.52
N ASP A 62 -4.14 15.83 8.48
CA ASP A 62 -3.94 15.55 9.91
C ASP A 62 -4.75 14.34 10.41
N ILE A 63 -5.25 13.49 9.49
CA ILE A 63 -6.12 12.36 9.85
C ILE A 63 -5.38 11.07 9.58
N ALA A 64 -5.18 10.26 10.62
CA ALA A 64 -4.68 8.89 10.45
C ALA A 64 -5.69 8.02 9.71
N PHE A 65 -5.23 7.29 8.69
CA PHE A 65 -6.08 6.37 7.92
C PHE A 65 -5.28 5.14 7.44
N PRO A 66 -5.96 4.03 7.14
CA PRO A 66 -5.30 2.86 6.54
C PRO A 66 -4.90 3.19 5.09
N ILE A 67 -3.69 2.79 4.68
CA ILE A 67 -3.18 3.03 3.32
C ILE A 67 -4.02 2.30 2.26
N GLY A 68 -4.51 1.17 2.58
CA GLY A 68 -5.29 0.32 1.70
C GLY A 68 -6.07 -0.72 2.46
N PRO A 69 -6.70 -1.63 1.76
CA PRO A 69 -6.79 -1.79 0.30
C PRO A 69 -7.74 -0.78 -0.35
N LYS A 70 -7.40 -0.34 -1.57
CA LYS A 70 -8.32 0.42 -2.43
C LYS A 70 -9.23 -0.57 -3.19
N LEU A 71 -10.48 -0.18 -3.51
CA LEU A 71 -11.39 -1.06 -4.25
C LEU A 71 -10.79 -1.54 -5.58
N ARG A 72 -10.15 -0.64 -6.33
CA ARG A 72 -9.50 -0.99 -7.61
C ARG A 72 -8.38 -2.02 -7.46
N SER A 73 -7.66 -2.03 -6.32
CA SER A 73 -6.61 -3.03 -6.06
C SER A 73 -7.17 -4.41 -5.75
N MET A 74 -8.47 -4.51 -5.48
CA MET A 74 -9.19 -5.76 -5.22
C MET A 74 -10.15 -6.15 -6.36
N ASN A 75 -10.19 -5.37 -7.45
CA ASN A 75 -11.08 -5.64 -8.58
C ASN A 75 -10.41 -6.59 -9.59
N PHE A 76 -10.17 -7.81 -9.17
CA PHE A 76 -9.58 -8.87 -10.01
C PHE A 76 -10.14 -10.24 -9.62
N ASN A 77 -9.91 -11.23 -10.47
CA ASN A 77 -10.24 -12.62 -10.18
C ASN A 77 -9.02 -13.32 -9.57
N PRO A 78 -9.06 -13.74 -8.29
CA PRO A 78 -7.96 -14.49 -7.69
C PRO A 78 -7.68 -15.77 -8.49
N ASN A 79 -6.39 -16.07 -8.68
CA ASN A 79 -5.89 -17.27 -9.38
C ASN A 79 -6.05 -17.31 -10.91
N ASN A 80 -6.47 -16.24 -11.57
CA ASN A 80 -6.64 -16.17 -13.04
C ASN A 80 -7.44 -17.35 -13.65
N GLU A 81 -8.30 -17.98 -12.86
CA GLU A 81 -9.18 -19.05 -13.33
C GLU A 81 -10.49 -18.44 -13.84
N GLU A 82 -10.94 -18.84 -15.02
CA GLU A 82 -12.21 -18.38 -15.62
C GLU A 82 -13.43 -18.62 -14.71
N THR A 83 -13.31 -19.55 -13.78
CA THR A 83 -14.37 -19.91 -12.81
C THR A 83 -14.27 -19.18 -11.48
N SER A 84 -13.21 -18.38 -11.25
CA SER A 84 -13.06 -17.64 -10.01
C SER A 84 -14.02 -16.45 -9.98
N ILE A 85 -14.64 -16.24 -8.82
CA ILE A 85 -15.47 -15.05 -8.59
C ILE A 85 -14.54 -13.88 -8.34
N ASN A 86 -14.84 -12.72 -8.94
CA ASN A 86 -14.16 -11.47 -8.66
C ASN A 86 -14.12 -11.19 -7.14
N GLN A 87 -12.98 -10.76 -6.62
CA GLN A 87 -12.78 -10.58 -5.19
C GLN A 87 -13.75 -9.58 -4.56
N LEU A 88 -14.07 -8.48 -5.23
CA LEU A 88 -15.09 -7.53 -4.75
C LEU A 88 -16.47 -8.18 -4.69
N GLN A 89 -16.84 -8.96 -5.71
CA GLN A 89 -18.10 -9.67 -5.70
C GLN A 89 -18.16 -10.71 -4.58
N HIS A 90 -17.04 -11.37 -4.29
CA HIS A 90 -16.96 -12.28 -3.14
C HIS A 90 -17.24 -11.54 -1.83
N PHE A 91 -16.58 -10.38 -1.60
CA PHE A 91 -16.80 -9.59 -0.38
C PHE A 91 -18.23 -9.05 -0.26
N ILE A 92 -18.89 -8.70 -1.37
CA ILE A 92 -20.30 -8.33 -1.39
C ILE A 92 -21.16 -9.53 -0.97
N ASN A 93 -20.90 -10.71 -1.55
CA ASN A 93 -21.68 -11.93 -1.29
C ASN A 93 -21.63 -12.38 0.17
N ILE A 94 -20.51 -12.18 0.86
CA ILE A 94 -20.36 -12.53 2.29
C ILE A 94 -20.68 -11.38 3.25
N GLY A 95 -21.16 -10.23 2.73
CA GLY A 95 -21.56 -9.08 3.53
C GLY A 95 -20.41 -8.28 4.16
N MET A 96 -19.18 -8.43 3.65
CA MET A 96 -18.01 -7.64 4.08
C MET A 96 -17.90 -6.31 3.35
N LEU A 97 -18.54 -6.16 2.19
CA LEU A 97 -18.52 -4.95 1.37
C LEU A 97 -19.94 -4.56 1.00
N GLU A 98 -20.33 -3.33 1.35
CA GLU A 98 -21.64 -2.75 1.08
C GLU A 98 -21.50 -1.41 0.34
N GLY A 99 -22.61 -0.94 -0.25
CA GLY A 99 -22.67 0.37 -0.89
C GLY A 99 -22.17 0.42 -2.32
N ILE A 100 -21.77 -0.72 -2.91
CA ILE A 100 -21.38 -0.82 -4.33
C ILE A 100 -22.57 -1.39 -5.10
N SER A 101 -23.08 -0.58 -6.05
CA SER A 101 -24.22 -0.97 -6.89
C SER A 101 -23.78 -1.89 -8.04
N ASN A 102 -22.57 -1.67 -8.58
CA ASN A 102 -22.04 -2.45 -9.68
C ASN A 102 -20.51 -2.43 -9.64
N ILE A 103 -19.87 -3.60 -9.59
CA ILE A 103 -18.41 -3.70 -9.57
C ILE A 103 -17.76 -3.23 -10.90
N SER A 104 -18.51 -3.23 -12.00
CA SER A 104 -18.01 -2.71 -13.29
C SER A 104 -17.76 -1.20 -13.28
N ASP A 105 -18.29 -0.47 -12.28
CA ASP A 105 -18.03 0.96 -12.11
C ASP A 105 -16.69 1.22 -11.38
N ILE A 106 -16.09 0.16 -10.85
CA ILE A 106 -14.79 0.22 -10.18
C ILE A 106 -13.69 -0.02 -11.21
N THR A 107 -12.75 0.92 -11.30
CA THR A 107 -11.58 0.79 -12.18
C THR A 107 -10.83 -0.52 -11.90
N VAL A 108 -10.42 -1.21 -12.95
CA VAL A 108 -9.49 -2.33 -12.89
C VAL A 108 -8.08 -1.78 -13.08
N LEU A 109 -7.15 -2.18 -12.22
CA LEU A 109 -5.74 -1.86 -12.40
C LEU A 109 -5.12 -2.77 -13.45
N ALA A 110 -4.28 -2.19 -14.30
CA ALA A 110 -3.50 -2.97 -15.25
C ALA A 110 -2.55 -3.90 -14.49
N ASP A 111 -2.57 -5.18 -14.84
CA ASP A 111 -1.59 -6.14 -14.36
C ASP A 111 -0.23 -5.80 -14.99
N TRP A 112 0.79 -5.64 -14.16
CA TRP A 112 2.13 -5.24 -14.58
C TRP A 112 2.82 -6.29 -15.47
N GLU A 113 2.42 -7.56 -15.37
CA GLU A 113 2.92 -8.68 -16.19
C GLU A 113 2.15 -8.87 -17.49
N ASP A 114 0.93 -8.33 -17.61
CA ASP A 114 0.07 -8.54 -18.77
C ASP A 114 0.38 -7.54 -19.90
N GLU A 115 1.39 -7.86 -20.70
CA GLU A 115 1.81 -7.07 -21.86
C GLU A 115 0.87 -7.24 -23.07
N GLU A 116 0.02 -8.25 -23.06
CA GLU A 116 -0.90 -8.52 -24.17
C GLU A 116 -2.12 -7.60 -24.11
N ASN A 117 -2.61 -7.29 -22.93
CA ASN A 117 -3.83 -6.52 -22.72
C ASN A 117 -3.60 -5.07 -22.31
N TYR A 118 -2.42 -4.74 -21.74
CA TYR A 118 -2.11 -3.41 -21.23
C TYR A 118 -0.79 -2.87 -21.79
N ASP A 119 -0.79 -1.63 -22.20
CA ASP A 119 0.43 -0.97 -22.65
C ASP A 119 1.35 -0.62 -21.44
N ILE A 120 2.60 -0.25 -21.75
CA ILE A 120 3.60 0.08 -20.73
C ILE A 120 3.18 1.27 -19.86
N PHE A 121 2.43 2.22 -20.42
CA PHE A 121 1.96 3.39 -19.69
C PHE A 121 0.87 3.00 -18.67
N GLU A 122 -0.10 2.19 -19.06
CA GLU A 122 -1.16 1.69 -18.17
C GLU A 122 -0.58 0.88 -17.02
N ARG A 123 0.34 -0.04 -17.33
CA ARG A 123 1.06 -0.85 -16.34
C ARG A 123 1.89 0.01 -15.38
N GLY A 124 2.63 0.98 -15.91
CA GLY A 124 3.43 1.91 -15.12
C GLY A 124 2.57 2.80 -14.21
N ARG A 125 1.44 3.30 -14.69
CA ARG A 125 0.50 4.10 -13.88
C ARG A 125 -0.11 3.28 -12.73
N SER A 126 -0.50 2.03 -13.00
CA SER A 126 -1.01 1.12 -11.98
C SER A 126 0.05 0.80 -10.92
N TYR A 127 1.29 0.52 -11.32
CA TYR A 127 2.40 0.28 -10.42
C TYR A 127 2.66 1.48 -9.49
N ILE A 128 2.70 2.69 -10.04
CA ILE A 128 2.95 3.93 -9.29
C ILE A 128 1.78 4.23 -8.33
N ASP A 129 0.53 4.00 -8.74
CA ASP A 129 -0.63 4.19 -7.87
C ASP A 129 -0.59 3.25 -6.66
N ILE A 130 -0.23 1.99 -6.86
CA ILE A 130 -0.19 1.00 -5.77
C ILE A 130 0.94 1.30 -4.79
N ASN A 131 2.15 1.56 -5.31
CA ASN A 131 3.36 1.58 -4.50
C ASN A 131 3.72 2.97 -3.96
N CYS A 132 3.30 4.05 -4.61
CA CYS A 132 3.80 5.39 -4.32
C CYS A 132 2.70 6.39 -3.95
N ALA A 133 1.49 6.24 -4.49
CA ALA A 133 0.44 7.25 -4.34
C ALA A 133 -0.06 7.44 -2.90
N HIS A 134 0.15 6.48 -2.00
CA HIS A 134 -0.24 6.63 -0.60
C HIS A 134 0.55 7.76 0.11
N CYS A 135 1.81 7.99 -0.28
CA CYS A 135 2.61 9.11 0.19
C CYS A 135 2.58 10.30 -0.79
N HIS A 136 2.55 10.01 -2.11
CA HIS A 136 2.58 11.02 -3.16
C HIS A 136 1.15 11.39 -3.60
N GLN A 137 0.49 12.17 -2.77
CA GLN A 137 -0.86 12.71 -2.99
C GLN A 137 -1.07 13.98 -2.17
N PRO A 138 -2.05 14.81 -2.50
CA PRO A 138 -2.40 15.95 -1.66
C PRO A 138 -2.71 15.52 -0.23
N GLY A 139 -2.02 16.13 0.74
CA GLY A 139 -2.15 15.80 2.17
C GLY A 139 -1.37 14.56 2.63
N GLY A 140 -0.63 13.91 1.75
CA GLY A 140 0.29 12.82 2.09
C GLY A 140 1.64 13.33 2.64
N LEU A 141 2.62 12.43 2.73
CA LEU A 141 3.95 12.73 3.29
C LEU A 141 4.75 13.78 2.49
N VAL A 142 4.45 13.91 1.19
CA VAL A 142 5.20 14.83 0.32
C VAL A 142 4.89 16.28 0.67
N PRO A 143 5.92 17.14 0.93
CA PRO A 143 5.69 18.52 1.32
C PRO A 143 4.83 19.31 0.33
N THR A 144 3.98 20.19 0.85
CA THR A 144 3.21 21.14 0.05
C THR A 144 4.15 22.02 -0.79
N GLY A 145 3.92 22.04 -2.10
CA GLY A 145 4.77 22.75 -3.07
C GLY A 145 5.66 21.86 -3.92
N PHE A 146 5.84 20.60 -3.55
CA PHE A 146 6.42 19.58 -4.40
C PHE A 146 5.26 18.75 -5.00
N LEU A 147 4.83 19.14 -6.21
CA LEU A 147 3.67 18.55 -6.86
C LEU A 147 4.04 17.19 -7.47
N LEU A 148 3.86 16.14 -6.69
CA LEU A 148 3.83 14.77 -7.18
C LEU A 148 2.53 14.13 -6.70
N ASP A 149 1.52 14.09 -7.56
CA ASP A 149 0.27 13.35 -7.33
C ASP A 149 0.27 12.08 -8.18
N PHE A 150 0.58 10.97 -7.55
CA PHE A 150 0.71 9.69 -8.23
C PHE A 150 -0.58 8.87 -8.26
N ARG A 151 -1.68 9.41 -7.75
CA ARG A 151 -2.97 8.74 -7.82
C ARG A 151 -3.38 8.52 -9.28
N LEU A 152 -4.01 7.39 -9.52
CA LEU A 152 -4.50 7.03 -10.85
C LEU A 152 -5.52 8.04 -11.41
N GLU A 153 -6.28 8.70 -10.51
CA GLU A 153 -7.28 9.72 -10.83
C GLU A 153 -6.67 11.04 -11.32
N ALA A 154 -5.40 11.30 -11.00
CA ALA A 154 -4.73 12.52 -11.44
C ALA A 154 -4.44 12.47 -12.94
N GLU A 155 -4.77 13.55 -13.64
CA GLU A 155 -4.39 13.70 -15.04
C GLU A 155 -2.87 13.62 -15.19
N PHE A 156 -2.37 12.89 -16.18
CA PHE A 156 -0.93 12.64 -16.31
C PHE A 156 -0.07 13.91 -16.32
N SER A 157 -0.55 14.96 -16.97
CA SER A 157 0.12 16.27 -17.01
C SER A 157 0.21 16.97 -15.64
N GLU A 158 -0.58 16.54 -14.68
CA GLU A 158 -0.64 17.11 -13.33
C GLU A 158 0.09 16.25 -12.29
N THR A 159 0.54 15.05 -12.68
CA THR A 159 1.21 14.13 -11.75
C THR A 159 2.63 14.54 -11.39
N GLY A 160 3.30 15.35 -12.20
CA GLY A 160 4.73 15.63 -12.08
C GLY A 160 5.65 14.47 -12.49
N ILE A 161 5.10 13.34 -12.93
CA ILE A 161 5.90 12.14 -13.28
C ILE A 161 6.91 12.46 -14.38
N TYR A 162 6.48 13.15 -15.44
CA TYR A 162 7.35 13.44 -16.56
C TYR A 162 8.50 14.40 -16.19
N GLU A 163 8.20 15.42 -15.42
CA GLU A 163 9.17 16.42 -14.96
C GLU A 163 10.23 15.80 -14.03
N HIS A 164 9.83 14.86 -13.20
CA HIS A 164 10.67 14.23 -12.19
C HIS A 164 11.10 12.79 -12.51
N ARG A 165 10.94 12.36 -13.77
CA ARG A 165 11.17 10.96 -14.18
C ARG A 165 12.53 10.40 -13.79
N GLY A 166 13.62 11.20 -13.91
CA GLY A 166 14.94 10.75 -13.51
C GLY A 166 15.06 10.50 -12.00
N GLN A 167 14.47 11.35 -11.17
CA GLN A 167 14.47 11.20 -9.72
C GLN A 167 13.60 9.98 -9.30
N ILE A 168 12.51 9.72 -10.01
CA ILE A 168 11.66 8.56 -9.78
C ILE A 168 12.43 7.27 -10.13
N GLU A 169 13.11 7.25 -11.27
CA GLU A 169 13.96 6.13 -11.69
C GLU A 169 15.06 5.85 -10.65
N ASP A 170 15.81 6.88 -10.25
CA ASP A 170 16.86 6.76 -9.23
C ASP A 170 16.29 6.18 -7.91
N ARG A 171 15.09 6.61 -7.51
CA ARG A 171 14.44 6.13 -6.28
C ARG A 171 14.02 4.66 -6.38
N ILE A 172 13.51 4.22 -7.52
CA ILE A 172 13.14 2.82 -7.75
C ILE A 172 14.39 1.94 -7.74
N GLN A 173 15.47 2.39 -8.38
CA GLN A 173 16.72 1.62 -8.46
C GLN A 173 17.50 1.58 -7.14
N SER A 174 17.42 2.62 -6.30
CA SER A 174 18.19 2.71 -5.05
C SER A 174 17.64 1.84 -3.91
N ASN A 175 16.45 1.27 -4.06
CA ASN A 175 15.82 0.40 -3.06
C ASN A 175 15.98 -1.11 -3.39
N THR A 176 16.90 -1.44 -4.31
CA THR A 176 17.27 -2.82 -4.64
C THR A 176 18.60 -3.24 -3.93
#